data_037326a88a4e79a53744c510d23aac95
#
_entry.id   037326a88a4e79a53744c510d23aac95
#
_cell.length_a   1.000
_cell.length_b   1.000
_cell.length_c   1.000
_cell.angle_alpha   90.00
_cell.angle_beta   90.00
_cell.angle_gamma   90.00
#
_symmetry.space_group_name_H-M   'P 1'
#
loop_
_entity.id
_entity.type
_entity.pdbx_description
1 polymer ?
#
loop_
_entity_poly.entity_id
_entity_poly.type
_entity_poly.pdbx_seq_one_letter_code
_entity_poly.pdbx_strand_id
1 'polypeptide(L)'
;MSASHRWPVLVGIVLVVGLVAAALYWWQARMPQGLAGSWEALFASDGPPAGFAASNGRIEATEVDVASKLAGRLTEVGPREGDRVEAGQVVGRLDTESLEAQLRQAKAELRRADQEREHAEAVVAQRRSELEFARRDLQRLQRLSTQGQYVAEEGVDQSRTAVRTAEAALRAARVQVVASEAAMEAAQASIERIGVDISDSTLRAPRSGRILYRLAEPGEIVGVGGKVFTLLDLSDVYMVIFLPETVVGRIALDAEARIVLDAAPEFVIPAAVSFVAPRAQFTPKQVETRSAREKLAFRVKLQIAPELLAHYEPLVKTGVPGVAYVRLEAGAEWPEDLRPRLPQWKQAEPPLSSN
;
A
#
# COMPACT_ATOMS: atom_id res chain seq x y z
N MET A 1 -11.12 49.51 -84.87
CA MET A 1 -9.89 48.79 -85.23
C MET A 1 -9.26 48.42 -83.85
N SER A 2 -9.09 47.26 -83.36
CA SER A 2 -8.76 45.95 -83.86
C SER A 2 -9.22 44.91 -82.80
N ALA A 3 -10.04 43.95 -83.17
CA ALA A 3 -10.47 42.84 -82.35
C ALA A 3 -10.03 41.54 -83.06
N SER A 4 -8.80 41.05 -82.83
CA SER A 4 -8.34 39.85 -83.53
C SER A 4 -7.21 39.08 -82.90
N HIS A 5 -7.01 39.19 -81.60
CA HIS A 5 -5.91 38.43 -80.95
C HIS A 5 -6.25 37.57 -79.74
N ARG A 6 -7.53 37.31 -79.46
CA ARG A 6 -7.93 36.52 -78.30
C ARG A 6 -8.35 35.08 -78.60
N TRP A 7 -8.48 34.70 -79.85
CA TRP A 7 -8.98 33.35 -80.21
C TRP A 7 -7.95 32.23 -80.13
N PRO A 8 -6.64 32.44 -80.46
CA PRO A 8 -5.69 31.33 -80.32
C PRO A 8 -5.38 30.98 -78.89
N VAL A 9 -5.51 31.91 -77.93
CA VAL A 9 -5.28 31.62 -76.48
C VAL A 9 -6.39 30.81 -75.92
N LEU A 10 -7.65 31.04 -76.31
CA LEU A 10 -8.78 30.24 -75.84
C LEU A 10 -8.76 28.79 -76.34
N VAL A 11 -8.37 28.57 -77.58
CA VAL A 11 -8.21 27.24 -78.18
C VAL A 11 -7.05 26.48 -77.51
N GLY A 12 -5.96 27.15 -77.12
CA GLY A 12 -4.83 26.56 -76.39
C GLY A 12 -5.23 26.10 -75.00
N ILE A 13 -6.05 26.89 -74.29
CA ILE A 13 -6.52 26.53 -72.93
C ILE A 13 -7.50 25.32 -72.99
N VAL A 14 -8.40 25.25 -73.98
CA VAL A 14 -9.33 24.12 -74.12
C VAL A 14 -8.58 22.82 -74.44
N LEU A 15 -7.52 22.90 -75.27
CA LEU A 15 -6.68 21.72 -75.61
C LEU A 15 -5.90 21.23 -74.38
N VAL A 16 -5.36 22.11 -73.56
CA VAL A 16 -4.61 21.77 -72.34
C VAL A 16 -5.56 21.14 -71.30
N VAL A 17 -6.75 21.74 -71.09
CA VAL A 17 -7.77 21.17 -70.21
C VAL A 17 -8.26 19.81 -70.71
N GLY A 18 -8.44 19.64 -72.00
CA GLY A 18 -8.80 18.35 -72.58
C GLY A 18 -7.73 17.27 -72.42
N LEU A 19 -6.45 17.62 -72.57
CA LEU A 19 -5.33 16.71 -72.35
C LEU A 19 -5.16 16.34 -70.86
N VAL A 20 -5.36 17.29 -69.95
CA VAL A 20 -5.33 17.00 -68.49
C VAL A 20 -6.51 16.10 -68.09
N ALA A 21 -7.72 16.36 -68.64
CA ALA A 21 -8.89 15.50 -68.37
C ALA A 21 -8.73 14.10 -68.95
N ALA A 22 -8.14 14.00 -70.17
CA ALA A 22 -7.85 12.69 -70.79
C ALA A 22 -6.75 11.92 -70.01
N ALA A 23 -5.71 12.64 -69.53
CA ALA A 23 -4.66 12.05 -68.72
C ALA A 23 -5.19 11.58 -67.34
N LEU A 24 -6.07 12.36 -66.69
CA LEU A 24 -6.75 11.97 -65.47
C LEU A 24 -7.69 10.78 -65.68
N TYR A 25 -8.45 10.77 -66.75
CA TYR A 25 -9.31 9.66 -67.11
C TYR A 25 -8.51 8.38 -67.41
N TRP A 26 -7.39 8.51 -68.14
CA TRP A 26 -6.50 7.39 -68.44
C TRP A 26 -5.74 6.88 -67.20
N TRP A 27 -5.40 7.78 -66.26
CA TRP A 27 -4.81 7.42 -64.98
C TRP A 27 -5.81 6.72 -64.09
N GLN A 28 -7.08 7.19 -64.07
CA GLN A 28 -8.17 6.57 -63.31
C GLN A 28 -8.62 5.21 -63.89
N ALA A 29 -8.59 5.08 -65.24
CA ALA A 29 -8.93 3.82 -65.93
C ALA A 29 -7.80 2.78 -65.88
N ARG A 30 -6.57 3.16 -65.56
CA ARG A 30 -5.41 2.26 -65.45
C ARG A 30 -5.00 1.95 -64.03
N MET A 31 -5.64 2.55 -63.02
CA MET A 31 -5.46 2.10 -61.65
C MET A 31 -6.05 0.69 -61.54
N PRO A 32 -5.24 -0.32 -61.23
CA PRO A 32 -5.77 -1.65 -61.02
C PRO A 32 -6.72 -1.57 -59.84
N GLN A 33 -7.99 -1.95 -60.07
CA GLN A 33 -9.04 -1.97 -59.02
C GLN A 33 -8.69 -2.90 -57.81
N GLY A 34 -7.50 -3.50 -57.85
CA GLY A 34 -6.96 -4.32 -56.78
C GLY A 34 -6.18 -3.61 -55.71
N LEU A 35 -5.77 -2.33 -55.91
CA LEU A 35 -4.98 -1.59 -54.89
C LEU A 35 -5.83 -0.71 -53.99
N ALA A 36 -7.10 -0.42 -54.34
CA ALA A 36 -8.02 0.32 -53.46
C ALA A 36 -8.56 -0.58 -52.34
N GLY A 37 -8.54 -1.91 -52.48
CA GLY A 37 -8.99 -2.85 -51.47
C GLY A 37 -7.88 -3.39 -50.56
N SER A 38 -6.61 -3.22 -50.92
CA SER A 38 -5.51 -3.82 -50.17
C SER A 38 -5.09 -2.98 -48.94
N TRP A 39 -5.32 -1.69 -48.95
CA TRP A 39 -5.05 -0.86 -47.76
C TRP A 39 -6.21 -0.86 -46.76
N GLU A 40 -7.47 -0.99 -47.20
CA GLU A 40 -8.61 -1.26 -46.31
C GLU A 40 -8.52 -2.66 -45.68
N ALA A 41 -8.01 -3.67 -46.40
CA ALA A 41 -7.74 -4.99 -45.85
C ALA A 41 -6.59 -5.01 -44.81
N LEU A 42 -5.64 -4.08 -44.92
CA LEU A 42 -4.57 -3.91 -43.91
C LEU A 42 -5.03 -3.17 -42.65
N PHE A 43 -6.20 -2.49 -42.68
CA PHE A 43 -6.84 -1.80 -41.57
C PHE A 43 -8.23 -2.34 -41.23
N ALA A 44 -8.71 -3.34 -41.92
CA ALA A 44 -9.82 -4.16 -41.43
C ALA A 44 -9.28 -4.97 -40.26
N SER A 45 -9.25 -4.37 -39.09
CA SER A 45 -9.19 -5.13 -37.86
C SER A 45 -10.48 -5.94 -37.80
N ASP A 46 -10.40 -7.25 -38.07
CA ASP A 46 -11.47 -8.18 -37.72
C ASP A 46 -11.88 -7.84 -36.32
N GLY A 47 -13.16 -7.48 -36.12
CA GLY A 47 -13.68 -7.22 -34.79
C GLY A 47 -13.38 -8.41 -33.88
N PRO A 48 -13.51 -8.27 -32.57
CA PRO A 48 -13.22 -9.37 -31.65
C PRO A 48 -14.04 -10.61 -32.09
N PRO A 49 -13.51 -11.82 -31.91
CA PRO A 49 -14.21 -13.05 -32.23
C PRO A 49 -15.62 -13.09 -31.64
N ALA A 50 -16.57 -13.75 -32.29
CA ALA A 50 -17.95 -13.83 -31.80
C ALA A 50 -17.97 -14.42 -30.37
N GLY A 51 -18.70 -13.76 -29.44
CA GLY A 51 -18.74 -14.14 -28.01
C GLY A 51 -17.63 -13.55 -27.15
N PHE A 52 -16.73 -12.73 -27.72
CA PHE A 52 -15.67 -12.05 -27.00
C PHE A 52 -15.76 -10.52 -27.14
N ALA A 53 -15.19 -9.82 -26.17
CA ALA A 53 -14.91 -8.40 -26.26
C ALA A 53 -13.40 -8.18 -26.26
N ALA A 54 -12.91 -7.24 -27.05
CA ALA A 54 -11.51 -6.83 -27.05
C ALA A 54 -11.37 -5.35 -26.73
N SER A 55 -10.34 -4.99 -26.00
CA SER A 55 -9.98 -3.60 -25.74
C SER A 55 -8.50 -3.47 -25.47
N ASN A 56 -7.95 -2.33 -25.88
CA ASN A 56 -6.60 -1.97 -25.50
C ASN A 56 -6.55 -1.62 -24.01
N GLY A 57 -5.44 -1.97 -23.38
CA GLY A 57 -5.20 -1.69 -21.98
C GLY A 57 -3.72 -1.55 -21.67
N ARG A 58 -3.43 -1.44 -20.39
CA ARG A 58 -2.07 -1.35 -19.89
C ARG A 58 -1.92 -2.22 -18.66
N ILE A 59 -0.77 -2.88 -18.54
CA ILE A 59 -0.40 -3.63 -17.35
C ILE A 59 -0.09 -2.64 -16.22
N GLU A 60 -0.74 -2.83 -15.09
CA GLU A 60 -0.52 -2.09 -13.86
C GLU A 60 -0.23 -3.07 -12.72
N ALA A 61 0.39 -2.60 -11.66
CA ALA A 61 0.55 -3.31 -10.40
C ALA A 61 0.11 -2.42 -9.25
N THR A 62 -0.19 -3.02 -8.12
CA THR A 62 -0.55 -2.25 -6.94
C THR A 62 0.68 -1.53 -6.40
N GLU A 63 0.58 -0.21 -6.28
CA GLU A 63 1.59 0.65 -5.69
C GLU A 63 1.36 0.77 -4.19
N VAL A 64 2.43 0.63 -3.40
CA VAL A 64 2.40 0.76 -1.95
C VAL A 64 3.50 1.73 -1.51
N ASP A 65 3.10 2.80 -0.85
CA ASP A 65 4.06 3.77 -0.34
C ASP A 65 4.65 3.33 1.00
N VAL A 66 5.95 3.45 1.14
CA VAL A 66 6.66 3.37 2.42
C VAL A 66 6.87 4.80 2.92
N ALA A 67 6.11 5.15 3.95
CA ALA A 67 6.12 6.47 4.54
C ALA A 67 6.61 6.43 6.00
N SER A 68 7.22 7.51 6.45
CA SER A 68 7.66 7.65 7.84
C SER A 68 6.47 7.93 8.76
N LYS A 69 6.40 7.25 9.90
CA LYS A 69 5.45 7.55 10.98
C LYS A 69 5.90 8.73 11.85
N LEU A 70 7.20 9.01 11.89
CA LEU A 70 7.80 10.05 12.70
C LEU A 70 8.50 11.08 11.80
N ALA A 71 8.56 12.31 12.28
CA ALA A 71 9.42 13.30 11.66
C ALA A 71 10.87 13.11 12.13
N GLY A 72 11.82 13.16 11.18
CA GLY A 72 13.23 13.02 11.51
C GLY A 72 14.13 13.08 10.28
N ARG A 73 15.44 13.08 10.52
CA ARG A 73 16.43 13.00 9.46
C ARG A 73 16.67 11.55 9.09
N LEU A 74 16.69 11.25 7.79
CA LEU A 74 17.10 9.94 7.26
C LEU A 74 18.61 9.78 7.41
N THR A 75 19.05 8.78 8.16
CA THR A 75 20.47 8.41 8.30
C THR A 75 20.87 7.38 7.26
N GLU A 76 19.94 6.50 6.89
CA GLU A 76 20.17 5.42 5.95
C GLU A 76 18.96 5.24 5.03
N VAL A 77 19.23 5.07 3.73
CA VAL A 77 18.26 4.69 2.71
C VAL A 77 18.93 3.61 1.85
N GLY A 78 18.52 2.34 2.06
CA GLY A 78 19.27 1.20 1.53
C GLY A 78 19.01 0.91 0.05
N PRO A 79 17.73 0.58 -0.33
CA PRO A 79 17.42 0.14 -1.69
C PRO A 79 17.52 1.27 -2.72
N ARG A 80 17.77 0.87 -3.98
CA ARG A 80 17.72 1.73 -5.17
C ARG A 80 16.46 1.43 -5.97
N GLU A 81 16.13 2.32 -6.89
CA GLU A 81 15.07 2.07 -7.88
C GLU A 81 15.38 0.82 -8.70
N GLY A 82 14.38 -0.03 -8.86
CA GLY A 82 14.51 -1.32 -9.51
C GLY A 82 14.89 -2.49 -8.59
N ASP A 83 15.39 -2.24 -7.38
CA ASP A 83 15.76 -3.29 -6.43
C ASP A 83 14.53 -4.04 -5.93
N ARG A 84 14.71 -5.35 -5.71
CA ARG A 84 13.74 -6.19 -5.04
C ARG A 84 13.89 -6.07 -3.53
N VAL A 85 12.77 -5.99 -2.83
CA VAL A 85 12.71 -6.01 -1.36
C VAL A 85 11.69 -7.04 -0.88
N GLU A 86 11.94 -7.59 0.30
CA GLU A 86 11.04 -8.54 0.95
C GLU A 86 10.20 -7.84 2.04
N ALA A 87 9.02 -8.41 2.33
CA ALA A 87 8.18 -7.91 3.42
C ALA A 87 8.96 -7.93 4.74
N GLY A 88 8.91 -6.81 5.49
CA GLY A 88 9.67 -6.64 6.74
C GLY A 88 11.13 -6.23 6.57
N GLN A 89 11.70 -6.27 5.36
CA GLN A 89 13.06 -5.83 5.11
C GLN A 89 13.23 -4.35 5.48
N VAL A 90 14.34 -4.03 6.15
CA VAL A 90 14.68 -2.63 6.48
C VAL A 90 15.10 -1.93 5.19
N VAL A 91 14.41 -0.82 4.89
CA VAL A 91 14.64 -0.02 3.69
C VAL A 91 15.21 1.37 4.01
N GLY A 92 15.07 1.83 5.26
CA GLY A 92 15.64 3.10 5.71
C GLY A 92 15.63 3.24 7.22
N ARG A 93 16.33 4.24 7.75
CA ARG A 93 16.39 4.56 9.17
C ARG A 93 16.37 6.06 9.37
N LEU A 94 15.66 6.49 10.39
CA LEU A 94 15.72 7.85 10.92
C LEU A 94 16.80 7.94 12.00
N ASP A 95 17.22 9.16 12.27
CA ASP A 95 18.08 9.50 13.41
C ASP A 95 17.32 9.26 14.73
N THR A 96 17.88 8.44 15.61
CA THR A 96 17.29 8.05 16.90
C THR A 96 17.99 8.65 18.10
N GLU A 97 19.05 9.49 17.92
CA GLU A 97 19.90 9.97 19.01
C GLU A 97 19.07 10.67 20.10
N SER A 98 18.12 11.52 19.71
CA SER A 98 17.24 12.22 20.65
C SER A 98 16.27 11.27 21.38
N LEU A 99 15.73 10.26 20.69
CA LEU A 99 14.85 9.25 21.28
C LEU A 99 15.62 8.33 22.24
N GLU A 100 16.84 7.98 21.93
CA GLU A 100 17.71 7.22 22.83
C GLU A 100 18.07 8.01 24.10
N ALA A 101 18.28 9.33 23.97
CA ALA A 101 18.49 10.20 25.13
C ALA A 101 17.23 10.23 26.02
N GLN A 102 16.04 10.36 25.43
CA GLN A 102 14.77 10.30 26.15
C GLN A 102 14.55 8.92 26.81
N LEU A 103 14.93 7.84 26.14
CA LEU A 103 14.86 6.49 26.71
C LEU A 103 15.76 6.35 27.94
N ARG A 104 16.98 6.90 27.89
CA ARG A 104 17.88 6.92 29.07
C ARG A 104 17.28 7.71 30.23
N GLN A 105 16.65 8.83 29.97
CA GLN A 105 15.94 9.64 30.96
C GLN A 105 14.78 8.85 31.57
N ALA A 106 13.88 8.30 30.77
CA ALA A 106 12.73 7.52 31.25
C ALA A 106 13.16 6.30 32.09
N LYS A 107 14.26 5.63 31.72
CA LYS A 107 14.85 4.54 32.53
C LYS A 107 15.38 5.06 33.89
N ALA A 108 15.88 6.28 33.96
CA ALA A 108 16.31 6.87 35.23
C ALA A 108 15.09 7.21 36.12
N GLU A 109 14.00 7.69 35.52
CA GLU A 109 12.74 7.94 36.22
C GLU A 109 12.12 6.66 36.78
N LEU A 110 12.15 5.57 36.04
CA LEU A 110 11.70 4.25 36.53
C LEU A 110 12.51 3.80 37.75
N ARG A 111 13.84 3.92 37.70
CA ARG A 111 14.67 3.56 38.84
C ARG A 111 14.37 4.43 40.07
N ARG A 112 14.09 5.71 39.88
CA ARG A 112 13.66 6.59 40.97
C ARG A 112 12.32 6.16 41.56
N ALA A 113 11.34 5.86 40.72
CA ALA A 113 10.03 5.41 41.18
C ALA A 113 10.10 4.05 41.92
N ASP A 114 10.98 3.15 41.50
CA ASP A 114 11.24 1.88 42.19
C ASP A 114 11.85 2.09 43.59
N GLN A 115 12.80 3.02 43.73
CA GLN A 115 13.36 3.38 45.03
C GLN A 115 12.31 4.03 45.96
N GLU A 116 11.40 4.85 45.43
CA GLU A 116 10.27 5.42 46.17
C GLU A 116 9.30 4.33 46.65
N ARG A 117 9.05 3.30 45.83
CA ARG A 117 8.25 2.11 46.22
C ARG A 117 8.94 1.35 47.37
N GLU A 118 10.23 1.02 47.22
CA GLU A 118 11.00 0.34 48.27
C GLU A 118 10.98 1.12 49.59
N HIS A 119 11.12 2.44 49.52
CA HIS A 119 11.00 3.31 50.70
C HIS A 119 9.60 3.22 51.32
N ALA A 120 8.53 3.28 50.54
CA ALA A 120 7.16 3.16 51.02
C ALA A 120 6.90 1.80 51.68
N GLU A 121 7.43 0.70 51.11
CA GLU A 121 7.36 -0.64 51.69
C GLU A 121 8.10 -0.72 53.06
N ALA A 122 9.26 -0.07 53.19
CA ALA A 122 9.98 -0.01 54.44
C ALA A 122 9.18 0.75 55.52
N VAL A 123 8.49 1.84 55.15
CA VAL A 123 7.57 2.55 56.05
C VAL A 123 6.41 1.67 56.47
N VAL A 124 5.83 0.88 55.58
CA VAL A 124 4.78 -0.12 55.94
C VAL A 124 5.31 -1.10 56.95
N ALA A 125 6.53 -1.62 56.78
CA ALA A 125 7.15 -2.56 57.72
C ALA A 125 7.33 -1.92 59.11
N GLN A 126 7.78 -0.65 59.18
CA GLN A 126 7.90 0.11 60.38
C GLN A 126 6.52 0.27 61.09
N ARG A 127 5.50 0.76 60.41
CA ARG A 127 4.15 0.96 60.94
C ARG A 127 3.51 -0.33 61.42
N ARG A 128 3.79 -1.45 60.72
CA ARG A 128 3.36 -2.76 61.16
C ARG A 128 3.96 -3.15 62.51
N SER A 129 5.25 -2.95 62.71
CA SER A 129 5.95 -3.22 63.97
C SER A 129 5.40 -2.33 65.11
N GLU A 130 5.11 -1.04 64.84
CA GLU A 130 4.49 -0.11 65.80
C GLU A 130 3.09 -0.61 66.21
N LEU A 131 2.28 -1.04 65.27
CA LEU A 131 0.95 -1.65 65.57
C LEU A 131 1.06 -2.91 66.39
N GLU A 132 1.99 -3.79 66.07
CA GLU A 132 2.22 -5.06 66.84
C GLU A 132 2.65 -4.72 68.27
N PHE A 133 3.47 -3.68 68.49
CA PHE A 133 3.83 -3.23 69.82
C PHE A 133 2.59 -2.71 70.60
N ALA A 134 1.81 -1.80 69.99
CA ALA A 134 0.60 -1.26 70.60
C ALA A 134 -0.42 -2.36 70.96
N ARG A 135 -0.61 -3.37 70.13
CA ARG A 135 -1.49 -4.49 70.38
C ARG A 135 -1.02 -5.38 71.56
N ARG A 136 0.28 -5.64 71.62
CA ARG A 136 0.86 -6.40 72.76
C ARG A 136 0.72 -5.65 74.04
N ASP A 137 0.89 -4.34 74.07
CA ASP A 137 0.71 -3.49 75.24
C ASP A 137 -0.73 -3.50 75.72
N LEU A 138 -1.70 -3.27 74.84
CA LEU A 138 -3.13 -3.36 75.18
C LEU A 138 -3.48 -4.74 75.74
N GLN A 139 -3.03 -5.83 75.14
CA GLN A 139 -3.29 -7.21 75.60
C GLN A 139 -2.67 -7.46 76.99
N ARG A 140 -1.50 -6.90 77.28
CA ARG A 140 -0.88 -6.98 78.60
C ARG A 140 -1.72 -6.24 79.66
N LEU A 141 -2.15 -5.01 79.39
CA LEU A 141 -2.97 -4.21 80.33
C LEU A 141 -4.34 -4.88 80.55
N GLN A 142 -4.97 -5.43 79.55
CA GLN A 142 -6.22 -6.15 79.69
C GLN A 142 -6.07 -7.44 80.55
N ARG A 143 -4.98 -8.19 80.37
CA ARG A 143 -4.70 -9.39 81.24
C ARG A 143 -4.47 -9.00 82.68
N LEU A 144 -3.73 -7.90 82.98
CA LEU A 144 -3.51 -7.41 84.33
C LEU A 144 -4.82 -6.97 84.97
N SER A 145 -5.68 -6.27 84.29
CA SER A 145 -7.01 -5.87 84.75
C SER A 145 -7.90 -7.08 85.10
N THR A 146 -7.89 -8.14 84.30
CA THR A 146 -8.69 -9.39 84.56
C THR A 146 -8.14 -10.25 85.70
N GLN A 147 -6.85 -10.09 86.03
CA GLN A 147 -6.19 -10.83 87.16
C GLN A 147 -6.34 -10.08 88.45
N GLY A 148 -7.18 -9.07 88.54
CA GLY A 148 -7.44 -8.31 89.82
C GLY A 148 -6.33 -7.37 90.21
N GLN A 149 -5.36 -7.09 89.35
CA GLN A 149 -4.36 -6.04 89.60
C GLN A 149 -4.97 -4.71 89.29
N TYR A 150 -4.66 -3.67 90.11
CA TYR A 150 -5.17 -2.31 89.89
C TYR A 150 -4.54 -1.72 88.63
N VAL A 151 -5.31 -1.66 87.54
CA VAL A 151 -5.00 -0.96 86.31
C VAL A 151 -6.03 0.14 86.16
N ALA A 152 -5.60 1.40 86.02
CA ALA A 152 -6.50 2.53 85.80
C ALA A 152 -7.24 2.31 84.48
N GLU A 153 -8.56 2.45 84.47
CA GLU A 153 -9.41 2.31 83.27
C GLU A 153 -8.96 3.24 82.14
N GLU A 154 -8.51 4.45 82.51
CA GLU A 154 -7.90 5.42 81.61
C GLU A 154 -6.67 4.87 80.87
N GLY A 155 -5.81 4.05 81.49
CA GLY A 155 -4.65 3.41 80.86
C GLY A 155 -5.04 2.42 79.80
N VAL A 156 -6.12 1.65 80.02
CA VAL A 156 -6.65 0.73 79.01
C VAL A 156 -7.23 1.45 77.83
N ASP A 157 -7.98 2.55 78.03
CA ASP A 157 -8.57 3.37 76.98
C ASP A 157 -7.51 4.14 76.18
N GLN A 158 -6.47 4.60 76.81
CA GLN A 158 -5.31 5.21 76.16
C GLN A 158 -4.62 4.18 75.22
N SER A 159 -4.36 2.99 75.71
CA SER A 159 -3.73 1.91 74.92
C SER A 159 -4.63 1.43 73.76
N ARG A 160 -5.97 1.38 73.95
CA ARG A 160 -6.93 1.11 72.87
C ARG A 160 -6.89 2.19 71.79
N THR A 161 -6.72 3.47 72.19
CA THR A 161 -6.60 4.58 71.28
C THR A 161 -5.29 4.50 70.48
N ALA A 162 -4.18 4.14 71.15
CA ALA A 162 -2.89 3.92 70.52
C ALA A 162 -2.96 2.85 69.40
N VAL A 163 -3.65 1.74 69.66
CA VAL A 163 -3.88 0.70 68.64
C VAL A 163 -4.64 1.25 67.44
N ARG A 164 -5.73 2.00 67.66
CA ARG A 164 -6.52 2.61 66.55
C ARG A 164 -5.69 3.61 65.73
N THR A 165 -4.86 4.39 66.39
CA THR A 165 -3.94 5.35 65.70
C THR A 165 -2.90 4.61 64.89
N ALA A 166 -2.27 3.56 65.40
CA ALA A 166 -1.30 2.74 64.69
C ALA A 166 -1.92 2.01 63.49
N GLU A 167 -3.17 1.53 63.62
CA GLU A 167 -3.91 0.94 62.50
C GLU A 167 -4.19 1.96 61.41
N ALA A 168 -4.56 3.17 61.75
CA ALA A 168 -4.77 4.26 60.77
C ALA A 168 -3.46 4.63 60.04
N ALA A 169 -2.35 4.74 60.81
CA ALA A 169 -1.02 5.00 60.26
C ALA A 169 -0.56 3.89 59.28
N LEU A 170 -0.79 2.63 59.62
CA LEU A 170 -0.49 1.48 58.73
C LEU A 170 -1.33 1.53 57.45
N ARG A 171 -2.62 1.86 57.55
CA ARG A 171 -3.46 2.03 56.34
C ARG A 171 -2.94 3.14 55.45
N ALA A 172 -2.58 4.28 56.00
CA ALA A 172 -2.01 5.41 55.25
C ALA A 172 -0.71 5.01 54.54
N ALA A 173 0.19 4.29 55.23
CA ALA A 173 1.43 3.79 54.63
C ALA A 173 1.19 2.85 53.47
N ARG A 174 0.19 1.95 53.57
CA ARG A 174 -0.20 1.05 52.47
C ARG A 174 -0.72 1.80 51.24
N VAL A 175 -1.50 2.84 51.43
CA VAL A 175 -1.96 3.72 50.34
C VAL A 175 -0.76 4.37 49.63
N GLN A 176 0.27 4.72 50.37
CA GLN A 176 1.49 5.27 49.76
C GLN A 176 2.24 4.26 48.92
N VAL A 177 2.25 2.97 49.27
CA VAL A 177 2.82 1.91 48.43
C VAL A 177 2.05 1.84 47.12
N VAL A 178 0.71 1.77 47.17
CA VAL A 178 -0.12 1.73 45.95
C VAL A 178 0.14 2.96 45.04
N ALA A 179 0.31 4.16 45.67
CA ALA A 179 0.62 5.35 44.90
C ALA A 179 2.01 5.30 44.23
N SER A 180 3.01 4.71 44.87
CA SER A 180 4.35 4.55 44.30
C SER A 180 4.39 3.44 43.23
N GLU A 181 3.61 2.36 43.38
CA GLU A 181 3.43 1.36 42.37
C GLU A 181 2.82 1.94 41.08
N ALA A 182 1.79 2.77 41.20
CA ALA A 182 1.19 3.49 40.08
C ALA A 182 2.18 4.44 39.38
N ALA A 183 3.05 5.10 40.14
CA ALA A 183 4.12 5.97 39.58
C ALA A 183 5.16 5.14 38.80
N MET A 184 5.53 3.97 39.32
CA MET A 184 6.42 3.02 38.64
C MET A 184 5.82 2.52 37.33
N GLU A 185 4.54 2.12 37.32
CA GLU A 185 3.82 1.71 36.12
C GLU A 185 3.76 2.82 35.06
N ALA A 186 3.51 4.07 35.46
CA ALA A 186 3.54 5.22 34.56
C ALA A 186 4.92 5.45 33.92
N ALA A 187 5.99 5.30 34.71
CA ALA A 187 7.35 5.40 34.21
C ALA A 187 7.69 4.28 33.22
N GLN A 188 7.23 3.04 33.51
CA GLN A 188 7.38 1.90 32.62
C GLN A 188 6.65 2.13 31.28
N ALA A 189 5.41 2.60 31.32
CA ALA A 189 4.64 2.91 30.11
C ALA A 189 5.34 4.01 29.26
N SER A 190 6.02 4.96 29.89
CA SER A 190 6.82 5.95 29.16
C SER A 190 8.00 5.33 28.41
N ILE A 191 8.69 4.35 29.00
CA ILE A 191 9.76 3.59 28.35
C ILE A 191 9.23 2.82 27.14
N GLU A 192 8.10 2.16 27.29
CA GLU A 192 7.48 1.38 26.21
C GLU A 192 7.08 2.29 25.03
N ARG A 193 6.48 3.44 25.30
CA ARG A 193 6.14 4.41 24.25
C ARG A 193 7.38 4.86 23.47
N ILE A 194 8.47 5.24 24.16
CA ILE A 194 9.70 5.67 23.50
C ILE A 194 10.32 4.49 22.73
N GLY A 195 10.22 3.27 23.23
CA GLY A 195 10.67 2.06 22.54
C GLY A 195 9.91 1.82 21.22
N VAL A 196 8.59 2.09 21.19
CA VAL A 196 7.79 2.06 19.96
C VAL A 196 8.28 3.14 18.99
N ASP A 197 8.50 4.36 19.43
CA ASP A 197 8.99 5.45 18.59
C ASP A 197 10.36 5.12 17.97
N ILE A 198 11.28 4.49 18.71
CA ILE A 198 12.57 4.00 18.20
C ILE A 198 12.36 2.88 17.19
N SER A 199 11.46 1.96 17.43
CA SER A 199 11.11 0.90 16.45
C SER A 199 10.54 1.47 15.16
N ASP A 200 9.64 2.45 15.26
CA ASP A 200 9.01 3.13 14.14
C ASP A 200 9.97 4.05 13.36
N SER A 201 11.13 4.39 13.95
CA SER A 201 12.24 5.07 13.26
C SER A 201 12.94 4.17 12.23
N THR A 202 12.69 2.86 12.24
CA THR A 202 13.19 1.93 11.25
C THR A 202 12.11 1.67 10.21
N LEU A 203 12.33 2.19 8.99
CA LEU A 203 11.40 2.02 7.87
C LEU A 203 11.54 0.61 7.31
N ARG A 204 10.42 -0.11 7.20
CA ARG A 204 10.37 -1.46 6.65
C ARG A 204 9.41 -1.54 5.49
N ALA A 205 9.74 -2.40 4.52
CA ALA A 205 8.85 -2.71 3.42
C ALA A 205 7.60 -3.43 3.94
N PRO A 206 6.38 -2.92 3.69
CA PRO A 206 5.14 -3.55 4.18
C PRO A 206 4.81 -4.83 3.42
N ARG A 207 5.31 -4.98 2.20
CA ARG A 207 5.15 -6.14 1.31
C ARG A 207 6.42 -6.41 0.53
N SER A 208 6.54 -7.63 0.02
CA SER A 208 7.56 -7.95 -0.99
C SER A 208 7.20 -7.29 -2.32
N GLY A 209 8.20 -6.80 -3.04
CA GLY A 209 7.98 -6.11 -4.31
C GLY A 209 9.26 -5.49 -4.85
N ARG A 210 9.09 -4.58 -5.80
CA ARG A 210 10.21 -3.86 -6.43
C ARG A 210 10.08 -2.36 -6.15
N ILE A 211 11.18 -1.70 -5.83
CA ILE A 211 11.20 -0.25 -5.67
C ILE A 211 10.91 0.41 -7.02
N LEU A 212 9.82 1.18 -7.09
CA LEU A 212 9.48 1.97 -8.26
C LEU A 212 10.16 3.33 -8.22
N TYR A 213 10.01 4.04 -7.08
CA TYR A 213 10.60 5.35 -6.86
C TYR A 213 11.27 5.43 -5.49
N ARG A 214 12.42 6.06 -5.46
CA ARG A 214 13.08 6.53 -4.25
C ARG A 214 12.84 8.03 -4.13
N LEU A 215 12.01 8.43 -3.16
CA LEU A 215 11.50 9.78 -3.02
C LEU A 215 12.29 10.63 -2.02
N ALA A 216 13.19 10.02 -1.26
CA ALA A 216 14.00 10.71 -0.27
C ALA A 216 15.42 10.10 -0.18
N GLU A 217 16.40 10.96 0.11
CA GLU A 217 17.81 10.64 0.17
C GLU A 217 18.36 10.66 1.61
N PRO A 218 19.48 9.96 1.90
CA PRO A 218 20.15 10.06 3.17
C PRO A 218 20.55 11.50 3.49
N GLY A 219 20.27 11.94 4.72
CA GLY A 219 20.51 13.31 5.17
C GLY A 219 19.28 14.22 5.06
N GLU A 220 18.26 13.85 4.30
CA GLU A 220 17.01 14.61 4.19
C GLU A 220 16.16 14.50 5.46
N ILE A 221 15.35 15.53 5.71
CA ILE A 221 14.37 15.56 6.79
C ILE A 221 13.01 15.22 6.22
N VAL A 222 12.40 14.16 6.72
CA VAL A 222 11.03 13.75 6.36
C VAL A 222 10.07 14.11 7.47
N GLY A 223 8.87 14.58 7.11
CA GLY A 223 7.78 14.79 8.05
C GLY A 223 7.00 13.52 8.35
N VAL A 224 6.05 13.61 9.28
CA VAL A 224 5.08 12.53 9.53
C VAL A 224 4.25 12.29 8.26
N GLY A 225 4.16 11.04 7.81
CA GLY A 225 3.51 10.67 6.55
C GLY A 225 4.36 10.95 5.29
N GLY A 226 5.58 11.45 5.44
CA GLY A 226 6.50 11.67 4.34
C GLY A 226 6.87 10.36 3.66
N LYS A 227 6.65 10.27 2.34
CA LYS A 227 6.96 9.09 1.53
C LYS A 227 8.46 9.01 1.30
N VAL A 228 9.04 7.84 1.50
CA VAL A 228 10.46 7.57 1.25
C VAL A 228 10.63 6.69 0.01
N PHE A 229 9.74 5.73 -0.16
CA PHE A 229 9.72 4.86 -1.34
C PHE A 229 8.29 4.63 -1.83
N THR A 230 8.17 4.33 -3.12
CA THR A 230 7.00 3.67 -3.69
C THR A 230 7.41 2.28 -4.17
N LEU A 231 6.70 1.25 -3.68
CA LEU A 231 6.87 -0.15 -4.04
C LEU A 231 5.83 -0.58 -5.06
N LEU A 232 6.22 -1.42 -6.02
CA LEU A 232 5.31 -2.20 -6.85
C LEU A 232 5.14 -3.59 -6.25
N ASP A 233 3.92 -3.93 -5.91
CA ASP A 233 3.56 -5.30 -5.51
C ASP A 233 3.41 -6.16 -6.77
N LEU A 234 4.45 -6.92 -7.10
CA LEU A 234 4.47 -7.78 -8.29
C LEU A 234 3.65 -9.07 -8.13
N SER A 235 3.07 -9.31 -6.96
CA SER A 235 2.11 -10.39 -6.73
C SER A 235 0.67 -9.99 -7.09
N ASP A 236 0.42 -8.68 -7.26
CA ASP A 236 -0.89 -8.09 -7.58
C ASP A 236 -0.78 -7.26 -8.88
N VAL A 237 -0.67 -7.97 -10.00
CA VAL A 237 -0.54 -7.38 -11.34
C VAL A 237 -1.82 -7.64 -12.14
N TYR A 238 -2.31 -6.62 -12.78
CA TYR A 238 -3.55 -6.65 -13.54
C TYR A 238 -3.45 -5.77 -14.80
N MET A 239 -4.32 -6.03 -15.76
CA MET A 239 -4.53 -5.11 -16.88
C MET A 239 -5.79 -4.29 -16.66
N VAL A 240 -5.69 -2.98 -16.89
CA VAL A 240 -6.85 -2.09 -16.93
C VAL A 240 -7.27 -1.89 -18.37
N ILE A 241 -8.54 -2.21 -18.66
CA ILE A 241 -9.17 -1.98 -19.95
C ILE A 241 -10.41 -1.12 -19.79
N PHE A 242 -10.86 -0.53 -20.88
CA PHE A 242 -12.08 0.26 -20.95
C PHE A 242 -13.03 -0.31 -21.98
N LEU A 243 -14.22 -0.68 -21.54
CA LEU A 243 -15.24 -1.30 -22.39
C LEU A 243 -16.53 -0.46 -22.42
N PRO A 244 -17.23 -0.41 -23.56
CA PRO A 244 -18.47 0.36 -23.68
C PRO A 244 -19.62 -0.30 -22.89
N GLU A 245 -20.63 0.49 -22.54
CA GLU A 245 -21.80 0.07 -21.76
C GLU A 245 -22.49 -1.17 -22.37
N THR A 246 -22.61 -1.23 -23.69
CA THR A 246 -23.24 -2.34 -24.42
C THR A 246 -22.57 -3.70 -24.17
N VAL A 247 -21.29 -3.69 -23.81
CA VAL A 247 -20.50 -4.88 -23.56
C VAL A 247 -20.45 -5.20 -22.06
N VAL A 248 -20.27 -4.17 -21.22
CA VAL A 248 -20.05 -4.34 -19.77
C VAL A 248 -21.25 -5.02 -19.09
N GLY A 249 -22.47 -4.75 -19.53
CA GLY A 249 -23.69 -5.41 -18.99
C GLY A 249 -23.72 -6.95 -19.19
N ARG A 250 -22.83 -7.51 -20.04
CA ARG A 250 -22.72 -8.95 -20.32
C ARG A 250 -21.51 -9.62 -19.64
N ILE A 251 -20.65 -8.82 -19.00
CA ILE A 251 -19.43 -9.34 -18.35
C ILE A 251 -19.77 -9.84 -16.94
N ALA A 252 -19.46 -11.10 -16.69
CA ALA A 252 -19.48 -11.68 -15.35
C ALA A 252 -18.16 -11.41 -14.62
N LEU A 253 -18.21 -11.29 -13.30
CA LEU A 253 -17.00 -11.42 -12.48
C LEU A 253 -16.43 -12.82 -12.66
N ASP A 254 -15.11 -12.96 -12.57
CA ASP A 254 -14.35 -14.19 -12.83
C ASP A 254 -14.45 -14.72 -14.28
N ALA A 255 -15.05 -13.93 -15.21
CA ALA A 255 -15.01 -14.28 -16.62
C ALA A 255 -13.57 -14.42 -17.11
N GLU A 256 -13.29 -15.45 -17.88
CA GLU A 256 -11.96 -15.65 -18.44
C GLU A 256 -11.57 -14.53 -19.39
N ALA A 257 -10.33 -14.15 -19.30
CA ALA A 257 -9.71 -13.18 -20.19
C ALA A 257 -8.34 -13.67 -20.68
N ARG A 258 -7.90 -13.11 -21.78
CA ARG A 258 -6.56 -13.33 -22.34
C ARG A 258 -5.94 -11.98 -22.64
N ILE A 259 -4.66 -11.82 -22.27
CA ILE A 259 -3.90 -10.61 -22.48
C ILE A 259 -2.77 -10.91 -23.45
N VAL A 260 -2.67 -10.11 -24.49
CA VAL A 260 -1.60 -10.12 -25.49
C VAL A 260 -0.89 -8.78 -25.43
N LEU A 261 0.39 -8.79 -25.06
CA LEU A 261 1.18 -7.56 -24.93
C LEU A 261 1.75 -7.17 -26.28
N ASP A 262 1.74 -5.87 -26.58
CA ASP A 262 2.32 -5.35 -27.85
C ASP A 262 3.82 -5.63 -27.94
N ALA A 263 4.51 -5.68 -26.79
CA ALA A 263 5.94 -5.96 -26.73
C ALA A 263 6.28 -7.45 -26.92
N ALA A 264 5.31 -8.36 -26.83
CA ALA A 264 5.52 -9.82 -26.90
C ALA A 264 4.25 -10.52 -27.41
N PRO A 265 3.87 -10.28 -28.68
CA PRO A 265 2.59 -10.74 -29.24
C PRO A 265 2.50 -12.26 -29.39
N GLU A 266 3.62 -12.97 -29.30
CA GLU A 266 3.69 -14.44 -29.33
C GLU A 266 3.16 -15.09 -28.04
N PHE A 267 3.07 -14.34 -26.94
CA PHE A 267 2.59 -14.86 -25.65
C PHE A 267 1.16 -14.41 -25.37
N VAL A 268 0.38 -15.36 -24.86
CA VAL A 268 -1.02 -15.16 -24.45
C VAL A 268 -1.12 -15.45 -22.97
N ILE A 269 -1.32 -14.39 -22.16
CA ILE A 269 -1.34 -14.46 -20.72
C ILE A 269 -2.77 -14.70 -20.25
N PRO A 270 -3.06 -15.78 -19.50
CA PRO A 270 -4.38 -16.00 -18.93
C PRO A 270 -4.64 -15.02 -17.79
N ALA A 271 -5.85 -14.48 -17.75
CA ALA A 271 -6.34 -13.56 -16.73
C ALA A 271 -7.83 -13.80 -16.48
N ALA A 272 -8.36 -13.18 -15.43
CA ALA A 272 -9.79 -13.22 -15.10
C ALA A 272 -10.28 -11.81 -14.75
N VAL A 273 -11.56 -11.54 -14.99
CA VAL A 273 -12.21 -10.28 -14.62
C VAL A 273 -12.33 -10.21 -13.10
N SER A 274 -11.55 -9.36 -12.46
CA SER A 274 -11.60 -9.17 -10.99
C SER A 274 -12.49 -8.00 -10.57
N PHE A 275 -12.70 -7.03 -11.44
CA PHE A 275 -13.46 -5.83 -11.11
C PHE A 275 -14.07 -5.18 -12.35
N VAL A 276 -15.31 -4.74 -12.21
CA VAL A 276 -16.02 -3.91 -13.18
C VAL A 276 -16.49 -2.65 -12.46
N ALA A 277 -16.09 -1.47 -12.96
CA ALA A 277 -16.46 -0.22 -12.33
C ALA A 277 -17.98 -0.01 -12.35
N PRO A 278 -18.62 0.35 -11.21
CA PRO A 278 -20.07 0.58 -11.14
C PRO A 278 -20.49 1.90 -11.80
N ARG A 279 -19.54 2.74 -12.20
CA ARG A 279 -19.77 4.03 -12.86
C ARG A 279 -18.90 4.15 -14.10
N ALA A 280 -19.49 4.63 -15.18
CA ALA A 280 -18.74 4.99 -16.37
C ALA A 280 -17.75 6.12 -16.07
N GLN A 281 -16.57 6.05 -16.67
CA GLN A 281 -15.58 7.12 -16.66
C GLN A 281 -15.60 7.79 -18.03
N PHE A 282 -15.56 9.12 -18.02
CA PHE A 282 -15.32 9.86 -19.25
C PHE A 282 -13.84 9.71 -19.61
N THR A 283 -13.54 9.18 -20.78
CA THR A 283 -12.21 9.38 -21.35
C THR A 283 -12.07 10.89 -21.63
N PRO A 284 -11.03 11.56 -21.10
CA PRO A 284 -10.89 13.02 -21.24
C PRO A 284 -10.52 13.40 -22.67
N LYS A 285 -11.49 13.45 -23.56
CA LYS A 285 -11.44 14.17 -24.86
C LYS A 285 -12.83 14.68 -25.18
N GLN A 286 -13.04 15.91 -24.79
CA GLN A 286 -13.95 16.97 -25.32
C GLN A 286 -15.32 16.61 -25.93
N VAL A 287 -16.35 17.31 -25.35
CA VAL A 287 -17.56 17.90 -25.95
C VAL A 287 -18.82 17.05 -26.07
N GLU A 288 -19.88 17.60 -25.45
CA GLU A 288 -21.27 17.14 -25.39
C GLU A 288 -21.97 17.04 -26.74
N THR A 289 -21.78 15.96 -27.47
CA THR A 289 -22.63 15.60 -28.60
C THR A 289 -23.22 14.20 -28.39
N ARG A 290 -24.34 13.87 -29.11
CA ARG A 290 -24.97 12.55 -29.03
C ARG A 290 -23.97 11.39 -29.27
N SER A 291 -22.98 11.58 -30.12
CA SER A 291 -21.88 10.65 -30.36
C SER A 291 -20.87 10.55 -29.20
N ALA A 292 -20.89 11.46 -28.23
CA ALA A 292 -20.05 11.39 -27.05
C ALA A 292 -20.64 10.47 -25.96
N ARG A 293 -21.97 10.24 -25.95
CA ARG A 293 -22.61 9.29 -25.04
C ARG A 293 -22.31 7.83 -25.41
N GLU A 294 -22.03 7.54 -26.67
CA GLU A 294 -21.58 6.22 -27.13
C GLU A 294 -20.14 5.92 -26.68
N LYS A 295 -19.44 6.87 -26.06
CA LYS A 295 -18.05 6.74 -25.55
C LYS A 295 -17.97 6.63 -24.03
N LEU A 296 -19.09 6.37 -23.35
CA LEU A 296 -19.07 6.01 -21.93
C LEU A 296 -18.36 4.67 -21.80
N ALA A 297 -17.18 4.70 -21.21
CA ALA A 297 -16.36 3.51 -21.02
C ALA A 297 -16.32 3.14 -19.53
N PHE A 298 -16.50 1.88 -19.25
CA PHE A 298 -16.38 1.32 -17.91
C PHE A 298 -15.00 0.71 -17.75
N ARG A 299 -14.34 1.05 -16.65
CA ARG A 299 -13.06 0.44 -16.29
C ARG A 299 -13.27 -1.00 -15.83
N VAL A 300 -12.56 -1.92 -16.44
CA VAL A 300 -12.53 -3.32 -16.07
C VAL A 300 -11.10 -3.69 -15.72
N LYS A 301 -10.90 -4.40 -14.60
CA LYS A 301 -9.61 -4.96 -14.20
C LYS A 301 -9.59 -6.44 -14.52
N LEU A 302 -8.53 -6.86 -15.16
CA LEU A 302 -8.22 -8.24 -15.49
C LEU A 302 -7.03 -8.70 -14.68
N GLN A 303 -7.27 -9.52 -13.67
CA GLN A 303 -6.26 -10.01 -12.74
C GLN A 303 -5.49 -11.16 -13.36
N ILE A 304 -4.17 -11.10 -13.27
CA ILE A 304 -3.28 -12.23 -13.59
C ILE A 304 -3.13 -13.07 -12.32
N ALA A 305 -3.17 -14.39 -12.45
CA ALA A 305 -3.07 -15.29 -11.30
C ALA A 305 -1.75 -15.10 -10.53
N PRO A 306 -1.77 -14.98 -9.21
CA PRO A 306 -0.55 -14.76 -8.39
C PRO A 306 0.49 -15.87 -8.57
N GLU A 307 0.06 -17.12 -8.77
CA GLU A 307 0.94 -18.26 -8.98
C GLU A 307 1.76 -18.10 -10.27
N LEU A 308 1.13 -17.54 -11.29
CA LEU A 308 1.79 -17.24 -12.56
C LEU A 308 2.80 -16.11 -12.38
N LEU A 309 2.41 -15.05 -11.67
CA LEU A 309 3.27 -13.90 -11.40
C LEU A 309 4.52 -14.30 -10.59
N ALA A 310 4.38 -15.17 -9.60
CA ALA A 310 5.51 -15.68 -8.82
C ALA A 310 6.54 -16.41 -9.68
N HIS A 311 6.08 -17.14 -10.71
CA HIS A 311 6.98 -17.87 -11.62
C HIS A 311 7.70 -16.95 -12.61
N TYR A 312 7.03 -15.89 -13.08
CA TYR A 312 7.54 -14.97 -14.11
C TYR A 312 7.95 -13.59 -13.57
N GLU A 313 8.07 -13.42 -12.26
CA GLU A 313 8.35 -12.13 -11.60
C GLU A 313 9.47 -11.29 -12.26
N PRO A 314 10.63 -11.87 -12.69
CA PRO A 314 11.70 -11.08 -13.32
C PRO A 314 11.30 -10.47 -14.66
N LEU A 315 10.31 -11.06 -15.35
CA LEU A 315 9.82 -10.60 -16.66
C LEU A 315 8.68 -9.57 -16.53
N VAL A 316 8.05 -9.49 -15.36
CA VAL A 316 6.93 -8.59 -15.13
C VAL A 316 7.38 -7.14 -15.21
N LYS A 317 6.79 -6.39 -16.14
CA LYS A 317 6.98 -4.95 -16.31
C LYS A 317 5.60 -4.29 -16.33
N THR A 318 5.46 -3.23 -15.55
CA THR A 318 4.27 -2.39 -15.53
C THR A 318 4.34 -1.31 -16.62
N GLY A 319 3.19 -0.73 -16.98
CA GLY A 319 3.13 0.29 -18.01
C GLY A 319 3.11 -0.23 -19.46
N VAL A 320 3.29 -1.53 -19.68
CA VAL A 320 3.29 -2.15 -21.01
C VAL A 320 1.88 -2.15 -21.58
N PRO A 321 1.67 -1.61 -22.80
CA PRO A 321 0.38 -1.68 -23.49
C PRO A 321 0.15 -3.07 -24.10
N GLY A 322 -1.12 -3.34 -24.38
CA GLY A 322 -1.53 -4.59 -25.05
C GLY A 322 -3.04 -4.64 -25.28
N VAL A 323 -3.49 -5.72 -25.86
CA VAL A 323 -4.89 -6.01 -26.11
C VAL A 323 -5.36 -7.11 -25.17
N ALA A 324 -6.51 -6.88 -24.53
CA ALA A 324 -7.15 -7.92 -23.74
C ALA A 324 -8.45 -8.37 -24.42
N TYR A 325 -8.66 -9.67 -24.39
CA TYR A 325 -9.87 -10.34 -24.85
C TYR A 325 -10.62 -10.89 -23.63
N VAL A 326 -11.90 -10.56 -23.50
CA VAL A 326 -12.75 -11.01 -22.39
C VAL A 326 -13.87 -11.88 -22.96
N ARG A 327 -14.09 -13.06 -22.40
CA ARG A 327 -15.18 -13.94 -22.79
C ARG A 327 -16.51 -13.44 -22.24
N LEU A 328 -17.47 -13.16 -23.14
CA LEU A 328 -18.81 -12.69 -22.79
C LEU A 328 -19.82 -13.84 -22.65
N GLU A 329 -19.61 -14.91 -23.39
CA GLU A 329 -20.50 -16.08 -23.43
C GLU A 329 -19.75 -17.31 -22.91
N ALA A 330 -20.29 -17.95 -21.88
CA ALA A 330 -19.65 -19.10 -21.24
C ALA A 330 -19.36 -20.28 -22.18
N GLY A 331 -20.14 -20.40 -23.28
CA GLY A 331 -19.98 -21.44 -24.31
C GLY A 331 -19.05 -21.07 -25.46
N ALA A 332 -18.51 -19.84 -25.51
CA ALA A 332 -17.62 -19.47 -26.61
C ALA A 332 -16.27 -20.16 -26.47
N GLU A 333 -15.84 -20.85 -27.51
CA GLU A 333 -14.52 -21.49 -27.55
C GLU A 333 -13.46 -20.48 -27.94
N TRP A 334 -12.31 -20.53 -27.22
CA TRP A 334 -11.18 -19.66 -27.49
C TRP A 334 -10.57 -20.00 -28.86
N PRO A 335 -10.38 -19.02 -29.75
CA PRO A 335 -9.62 -19.16 -30.98
C PRO A 335 -8.23 -19.74 -30.71
N GLU A 336 -7.68 -20.42 -31.71
CA GLU A 336 -6.40 -21.13 -31.55
C GLU A 336 -5.21 -20.18 -31.26
N ASP A 337 -5.25 -18.98 -31.82
CA ASP A 337 -4.29 -17.90 -31.64
C ASP A 337 -4.36 -17.28 -30.24
N LEU A 338 -5.49 -17.39 -29.53
CA LEU A 338 -5.69 -16.91 -28.15
C LEU A 338 -5.58 -18.00 -27.08
N ARG A 339 -5.11 -19.19 -27.41
CA ARG A 339 -4.78 -20.22 -26.41
C ARG A 339 -3.59 -19.79 -25.57
N PRO A 340 -3.58 -20.05 -24.25
CA PRO A 340 -2.49 -19.66 -23.38
C PRO A 340 -1.14 -20.14 -23.89
N ARG A 341 -0.23 -19.21 -24.09
CA ARG A 341 1.16 -19.46 -24.48
C ARG A 341 2.05 -18.59 -23.62
N LEU A 342 2.89 -19.22 -22.83
CA LEU A 342 3.78 -18.54 -21.87
C LEU A 342 5.22 -18.81 -22.27
N PRO A 343 6.16 -17.88 -21.98
CA PRO A 343 7.57 -18.07 -22.24
C PRO A 343 8.10 -19.28 -21.45
N GLN A 344 8.97 -20.07 -22.06
CA GLN A 344 9.70 -21.10 -21.32
C GLN A 344 10.81 -20.43 -20.52
N TRP A 345 10.52 -20.09 -19.27
CA TRP A 345 11.49 -19.51 -18.36
C TRP A 345 12.19 -20.62 -17.59
N LYS A 346 13.48 -20.86 -17.91
CA LYS A 346 14.38 -21.62 -17.04
C LYS A 346 14.84 -20.64 -15.95
N GLN A 347 14.52 -20.92 -14.69
CA GLN A 347 15.14 -20.19 -13.57
C GLN A 347 16.67 -20.26 -13.79
N ALA A 348 17.32 -19.10 -13.86
CA ALA A 348 18.76 -19.04 -13.82
C ALA A 348 19.21 -19.71 -12.52
N GLU A 349 20.06 -20.72 -12.60
CA GLU A 349 20.71 -21.29 -11.40
C GLU A 349 21.35 -20.15 -10.61
N PRO A 350 21.17 -20.11 -9.28
CA PRO A 350 21.84 -19.13 -8.45
C PRO A 350 23.34 -19.22 -8.71
N PRO A 351 24.06 -18.09 -8.81
CA PRO A 351 25.50 -18.14 -9.02
C PRO A 351 26.12 -18.98 -7.91
N LEU A 352 26.88 -20.00 -8.30
CA LEU A 352 27.61 -20.84 -7.40
C LEU A 352 28.43 -19.93 -6.48
N SER A 353 28.18 -20.01 -5.18
CA SER A 353 28.94 -19.32 -4.17
C SER A 353 30.42 -19.69 -4.37
N SER A 354 31.20 -18.75 -4.87
CA SER A 354 32.66 -18.88 -4.85
C SER A 354 33.13 -18.89 -3.40
N ASN A 355 33.65 -20.04 -2.97
CA ASN A 355 34.41 -20.20 -1.73
C ASN A 355 35.54 -19.20 -1.63
#